data_4641b69c3edc15df6dbcdba284fab753
#
_entry.id   4641b69c3edc15df6dbcdba284fab753
#
_cell.length_a   1.000
_cell.length_b   1.000
_cell.length_c   1.000
_cell.angle_alpha   90.00
_cell.angle_beta   90.00
_cell.angle_gamma   90.00
#
_symmetry.space_group_name_H-M   'P 1'
#
loop_
_entity.id
_entity.type
_entity.pdbx_description
1 polymer ?
#
loop_
_entity_poly.entity_id
_entity_poly.type
_entity_poly.pdbx_seq_one_letter_code
_entity_poly.pdbx_strand_id
1 'polypeptide(L)'
;MLTLAVMRTELVKSMRRARTYVAYGILALIPIIMATAIDLNPPDARGEGRLLYLASQTGLLLPGFALRVTSAFMLVIVVALFGGDAIAGEANWGNLRYLLMRPVARGRLVFSKFVVAIFCAWVAVVIVVVTALVVGSIVFGTDPIAFPLTLFTNGQSTGDILYHLLVSTAYVSWSLTGVVA
;
A
#
# COMPACT_ATOMS: atom_id res chain seq x y z
N MET A 1 -20.78 22.23 -2.98
CA MET A 1 -19.47 22.89 -2.86
C MET A 1 -18.84 22.80 -1.46
N LEU A 2 -19.61 22.89 -0.35
CA LEU A 2 -19.07 22.78 1.01
C LEU A 2 -18.39 21.44 1.33
N THR A 3 -18.86 20.31 0.80
CA THR A 3 -18.31 18.98 1.04
C THR A 3 -16.89 18.79 0.48
N LEU A 4 -16.61 19.30 -0.69
CA LEU A 4 -15.28 19.24 -1.30
C LEU A 4 -14.25 20.08 -0.55
N ALA A 5 -14.64 21.26 -0.05
CA ALA A 5 -13.77 22.10 0.76
C ALA A 5 -13.42 21.42 2.10
N VAL A 6 -14.40 20.75 2.75
CA VAL A 6 -14.16 19.98 3.98
C VAL A 6 -13.25 18.79 3.73
N MET A 7 -13.47 18.04 2.66
CA MET A 7 -12.60 16.92 2.29
C MET A 7 -11.15 17.36 2.02
N ARG A 8 -10.97 18.48 1.31
CA ARG A 8 -9.64 19.04 1.04
C ARG A 8 -8.91 19.46 2.33
N THR A 9 -9.60 20.11 3.25
CA THR A 9 -9.00 20.50 4.54
C THR A 9 -8.63 19.29 5.40
N GLU A 10 -9.46 18.25 5.43
CA GLU A 10 -9.18 17.01 6.16
C GLU A 10 -8.00 16.25 5.52
N LEU A 11 -7.94 16.21 4.20
CA LEU A 11 -6.84 15.56 3.48
C LEU A 11 -5.50 16.27 3.75
N VAL A 12 -5.46 17.59 3.68
CA VAL A 12 -4.25 18.38 4.00
C VAL A 12 -3.84 18.18 5.45
N LYS A 13 -4.81 18.15 6.37
CA LYS A 13 -4.57 17.92 7.80
C LYS A 13 -4.00 16.51 8.06
N SER A 14 -4.53 15.48 7.39
CA SER A 14 -4.03 14.10 7.47
C SER A 14 -2.61 13.99 6.90
N MET A 15 -2.36 14.61 5.75
CA MET A 15 -1.05 14.61 5.11
C MET A 15 0.02 15.37 5.88
N ARG A 16 -0.33 16.41 6.66
CA ARG A 16 0.62 17.19 7.47
C ARG A 16 1.00 16.55 8.80
N ARG A 17 0.38 15.43 9.18
CA ARG A 17 0.70 14.74 10.43
C ARG A 17 2.01 13.96 10.30
N ALA A 18 2.93 14.15 11.23
CA ALA A 18 4.21 13.41 11.26
C ALA A 18 4.00 11.87 11.26
N ARG A 19 2.94 11.39 11.91
CA ARG A 19 2.57 9.96 11.95
C ARG A 19 2.35 9.37 10.56
N THR A 20 1.74 10.13 9.65
CA THR A 20 1.48 9.70 8.26
C THR A 20 2.79 9.47 7.52
N TYR A 21 3.75 10.39 7.67
CA TYR A 21 5.08 10.24 7.06
C TYR A 21 5.86 9.06 7.63
N VAL A 22 5.79 8.86 8.96
CA VAL A 22 6.42 7.72 9.61
C VAL A 22 5.82 6.41 9.12
N ALA A 23 4.50 6.32 9.03
CA ALA A 23 3.81 5.13 8.52
C ALA A 23 4.19 4.82 7.06
N TYR A 24 4.20 5.82 6.19
CA TYR A 24 4.61 5.66 4.78
C TYR A 24 6.11 5.35 4.67
N GLY A 25 6.96 5.93 5.52
CA GLY A 25 8.38 5.62 5.57
C GLY A 25 8.65 4.17 5.96
N ILE A 26 7.95 3.65 6.96
CA ILE A 26 8.04 2.23 7.37
C ILE A 26 7.59 1.32 6.22
N LEU A 27 6.47 1.65 5.54
CA LEU A 27 5.99 0.88 4.41
C LEU A 27 6.97 0.88 3.23
N ALA A 28 7.60 2.01 2.93
CA ALA A 28 8.61 2.12 1.89
C ALA A 28 9.91 1.37 2.24
N LEU A 29 10.23 1.27 3.52
CA LEU A 29 11.43 0.57 4.00
C LEU A 29 11.34 -0.95 3.80
N ILE A 30 10.14 -1.53 3.87
CA ILE A 30 9.94 -2.98 3.75
C ILE A 30 10.45 -3.53 2.41
N PRO A 31 10.04 -3.01 1.24
CA PRO A 31 10.56 -3.49 -0.04
C PRO A 31 12.09 -3.32 -0.18
N ILE A 32 12.66 -2.28 0.42
CA ILE A 32 14.10 -2.03 0.42
C ILE A 32 14.82 -3.14 1.21
N ILE A 33 14.35 -3.43 2.42
CA ILE A 33 14.91 -4.51 3.25
C ILE A 33 14.76 -5.86 2.54
N MET A 34 13.61 -6.11 1.92
CA MET A 34 13.37 -7.36 1.19
C MET A 34 14.32 -7.51 0.01
N ALA A 35 14.50 -6.47 -0.82
CA ALA A 35 15.40 -6.51 -1.95
C ALA A 35 16.85 -6.75 -1.51
N THR A 36 17.32 -6.02 -0.49
CA THR A 36 18.68 -6.20 0.05
C THR A 36 18.88 -7.57 0.69
N ALA A 37 17.88 -8.10 1.38
CA ALA A 37 17.95 -9.44 1.98
C ALA A 37 18.04 -10.54 0.91
N ILE A 38 17.30 -10.40 -0.19
CA ILE A 38 17.34 -11.34 -1.33
C ILE A 38 18.68 -11.25 -2.06
N ASP A 39 19.22 -10.05 -2.24
CA ASP A 39 20.52 -9.86 -2.91
C ASP A 39 21.68 -10.45 -2.10
N LEU A 40 21.67 -10.27 -0.77
CA LEU A 40 22.70 -10.81 0.11
C LEU A 40 22.61 -12.33 0.29
N ASN A 41 21.43 -12.90 0.23
CA ASN A 41 21.17 -14.32 0.37
C ASN A 41 20.25 -14.82 -0.73
N PRO A 42 20.76 -15.09 -1.93
CA PRO A 42 19.93 -15.58 -3.02
C PRO A 42 19.23 -16.88 -2.64
N PRO A 43 17.91 -16.96 -2.76
CA PRO A 43 17.16 -18.14 -2.40
C PRO A 43 17.38 -19.28 -3.41
N ASP A 44 17.37 -20.52 -2.91
CA ASP A 44 17.50 -21.70 -3.75
C ASP A 44 16.25 -21.91 -4.62
N ALA A 45 16.48 -22.38 -5.87
CA ALA A 45 15.40 -22.70 -6.82
C ALA A 45 14.52 -23.88 -6.36
N ARG A 46 15.02 -24.69 -5.43
CA ARG A 46 14.37 -25.93 -4.93
C ARG A 46 13.90 -25.75 -3.50
N GLY A 47 12.60 -25.62 -3.29
CA GLY A 47 12.02 -25.58 -1.95
C GLY A 47 10.91 -24.53 -1.76
N GLU A 48 10.60 -24.22 -0.51
CA GLU A 48 9.56 -23.25 -0.12
C GLU A 48 9.88 -21.80 -0.58
N GLY A 49 11.14 -21.52 -0.92
CA GLY A 49 11.62 -20.24 -1.42
C GLY A 49 11.35 -19.95 -2.90
N ARG A 50 10.58 -20.78 -3.62
CA ARG A 50 10.37 -20.62 -5.07
C ARG A 50 9.83 -19.24 -5.47
N LEU A 51 8.91 -18.66 -4.70
CA LEU A 51 8.38 -17.31 -4.97
C LEU A 51 9.46 -16.24 -4.76
N LEU A 52 10.31 -16.44 -3.75
CA LEU A 52 11.42 -15.56 -3.45
C LEU A 52 12.50 -15.66 -4.55
N TYR A 53 12.79 -16.87 -5.01
CA TYR A 53 13.67 -17.13 -6.16
C TYR A 53 13.14 -16.45 -7.44
N LEU A 54 11.85 -16.52 -7.72
CA LEU A 54 11.24 -15.83 -8.85
C LEU A 54 11.35 -14.31 -8.71
N ALA A 55 11.18 -13.77 -7.51
CA ALA A 55 11.34 -12.35 -7.25
C ALA A 55 12.79 -11.87 -7.41
N SER A 56 13.79 -12.77 -7.26
CA SER A 56 15.21 -12.45 -7.48
C SER A 56 15.62 -12.49 -8.95
N GLN A 57 14.83 -13.14 -9.82
CA GLN A 57 15.15 -13.24 -11.26
C GLN A 57 14.83 -11.97 -12.04
N THR A 58 13.85 -11.19 -11.60
CA THR A 58 13.52 -9.90 -12.21
C THR A 58 12.91 -8.95 -11.20
N GLY A 59 13.34 -7.69 -11.25
CA GLY A 59 12.80 -6.62 -10.40
C GLY A 59 11.32 -6.37 -10.60
N LEU A 60 10.74 -6.80 -11.73
CA LEU A 60 9.32 -6.65 -12.03
C LEU A 60 8.42 -7.55 -11.18
N LEU A 61 8.91 -8.65 -10.63
CA LEU A 61 8.13 -9.54 -9.74
C LEU A 61 8.22 -9.15 -8.27
N LEU A 62 9.23 -8.38 -7.88
CA LEU A 62 9.41 -7.91 -6.50
C LEU A 62 8.18 -7.19 -5.93
N PRO A 63 7.49 -6.30 -6.67
CA PRO A 63 6.30 -5.62 -6.15
C PRO A 63 5.15 -6.55 -5.82
N GLY A 64 4.92 -7.59 -6.63
CA GLY A 64 3.89 -8.59 -6.36
C GLY A 64 4.18 -9.36 -5.07
N PHE A 65 5.44 -9.72 -4.86
CA PHE A 65 5.89 -10.38 -3.63
C PHE A 65 5.80 -9.44 -2.42
N ALA A 66 6.28 -8.20 -2.55
CA ALA A 66 6.21 -7.18 -1.51
C ALA A 66 4.76 -6.89 -1.09
N LEU A 67 3.83 -6.75 -2.06
CA LEU A 67 2.42 -6.61 -1.78
C LEU A 67 1.85 -7.79 -0.99
N ARG A 68 2.18 -9.02 -1.38
CA ARG A 68 1.68 -10.22 -0.72
C ARG A 68 2.12 -10.28 0.73
N VAL A 69 3.40 -10.00 1.02
CA VAL A 69 3.95 -10.01 2.38
C VAL A 69 3.38 -8.85 3.19
N THR A 70 3.33 -7.65 2.62
CA THR A 70 2.92 -6.44 3.32
C THR A 70 1.41 -6.39 3.57
N SER A 71 0.60 -6.90 2.62
CA SER A 71 -0.87 -6.90 2.74
C SER A 71 -1.38 -7.83 3.83
N ALA A 72 -0.65 -8.89 4.14
CA ALA A 72 -1.07 -9.86 5.15
C ALA A 72 -1.15 -9.27 6.56
N PHE A 73 -0.30 -8.30 6.90
CA PHE A 73 -0.21 -7.76 8.25
C PHE A 73 0.02 -6.24 8.31
N MET A 74 1.08 -5.74 7.69
CA MET A 74 1.50 -4.33 7.85
C MET A 74 0.51 -3.34 7.26
N LEU A 75 -0.01 -3.59 6.06
CA LEU A 75 -0.99 -2.72 5.44
C LEU A 75 -2.27 -2.65 6.27
N VAL A 76 -2.72 -3.75 6.85
CA VAL A 76 -3.91 -3.80 7.71
C VAL A 76 -3.71 -2.92 8.94
N ILE A 77 -2.53 -3.01 9.61
CA ILE A 77 -2.22 -2.17 10.77
C ILE A 77 -2.20 -0.70 10.41
N VAL A 78 -1.53 -0.33 9.32
CA VAL A 78 -1.42 1.07 8.89
C VAL A 78 -2.78 1.64 8.50
N VAL A 79 -3.61 0.85 7.81
CA VAL A 79 -4.97 1.24 7.43
C VAL A 79 -5.88 1.39 8.65
N ALA A 80 -5.80 0.48 9.61
CA ALA A 80 -6.52 0.57 10.88
C ALA A 80 -6.08 1.79 11.69
N LEU A 81 -4.79 2.14 11.65
CA LEU A 81 -4.26 3.34 12.28
C LEU A 81 -4.84 4.61 11.64
N PHE A 82 -4.95 4.67 10.32
CA PHE A 82 -5.56 5.81 9.63
C PHE A 82 -7.06 5.93 9.94
N GLY A 83 -7.79 4.81 9.94
CA GLY A 83 -9.21 4.77 10.29
C GLY A 83 -9.46 5.21 11.74
N GLY A 84 -8.68 4.66 12.68
CA GLY A 84 -8.76 5.00 14.10
C GLY A 84 -8.38 6.47 14.39
N ASP A 85 -7.32 6.97 13.76
CA ASP A 85 -6.84 8.35 13.96
C ASP A 85 -7.82 9.40 13.39
N ALA A 86 -8.60 9.02 12.37
CA ALA A 86 -9.65 9.88 11.82
C ALA A 86 -10.73 10.22 12.84
N ILE A 87 -11.04 9.30 13.75
CA ILE A 87 -12.08 9.46 14.79
C ILE A 87 -11.46 9.84 16.12
N ALA A 88 -10.46 9.11 16.59
CA ALA A 88 -9.84 9.30 17.90
C ALA A 88 -9.05 10.62 18.01
N GLY A 89 -8.48 11.10 16.91
CA GLY A 89 -7.73 12.35 16.91
C GLY A 89 -8.54 13.57 17.31
N GLU A 90 -9.85 13.60 17.07
CA GLU A 90 -10.71 14.70 17.48
C GLU A 90 -11.26 14.54 18.91
N ALA A 91 -11.46 13.31 19.34
CA ALA A 91 -11.85 13.03 20.71
C ALA A 91 -10.78 13.52 21.70
N ASN A 92 -9.52 13.31 21.38
CA ASN A 92 -8.37 13.64 22.25
C ASN A 92 -8.13 15.16 22.40
N TRP A 93 -8.57 16.00 21.43
CA TRP A 93 -8.37 17.45 21.47
C TRP A 93 -9.54 18.18 22.11
N GLY A 94 -10.52 17.49 22.72
CA GLY A 94 -11.71 18.10 23.34
C GLY A 94 -12.65 18.82 22.36
N ASN A 95 -12.35 18.75 21.07
CA ASN A 95 -13.10 19.43 20.01
C ASN A 95 -14.47 18.79 19.71
N LEU A 96 -14.73 17.59 20.24
CA LEU A 96 -16.01 16.90 20.08
C LEU A 96 -17.19 17.76 20.56
N ARG A 97 -17.04 18.52 21.65
CA ARG A 97 -18.08 19.41 22.15
C ARG A 97 -18.39 20.54 21.17
N TYR A 98 -17.39 21.14 20.55
CA TYR A 98 -17.55 22.21 19.55
C TYR A 98 -18.06 21.69 18.20
N LEU A 99 -17.71 20.47 17.81
CA LEU A 99 -18.22 19.81 16.61
C LEU A 99 -19.70 19.46 16.74
N LEU A 100 -20.14 19.11 17.94
CA LEU A 100 -21.56 18.81 18.24
C LEU A 100 -22.47 20.04 18.27
N MET A 101 -21.89 21.24 18.47
CA MET A 101 -22.62 22.51 18.45
C MET A 101 -22.72 23.16 17.08
N ARG A 102 -21.98 22.70 16.07
CA ARG A 102 -22.09 23.20 14.70
C ARG A 102 -23.31 22.59 14.01
N PRO A 103 -24.07 23.38 13.21
CA PRO A 103 -25.24 22.90 12.48
C PRO A 103 -24.84 22.16 11.20
N VAL A 104 -23.86 21.25 11.30
CA VAL A 104 -23.43 20.38 10.19
C VAL A 104 -23.96 18.98 10.45
N ALA A 105 -24.60 18.37 9.46
CA ALA A 105 -25.09 17.00 9.56
C ALA A 105 -23.95 16.05 9.95
N ARG A 106 -24.04 15.45 11.13
CA ARG A 106 -22.99 14.59 11.75
C ARG A 106 -22.51 13.48 10.80
N GLY A 107 -23.44 12.87 10.06
CA GLY A 107 -23.11 11.83 9.08
C GLY A 107 -22.20 12.31 7.95
N ARG A 108 -22.33 13.55 7.50
CA ARG A 108 -21.50 14.12 6.43
C ARG A 108 -20.05 14.31 6.86
N LEU A 109 -19.83 14.64 8.13
CA LEU A 109 -18.49 14.84 8.69
C LEU A 109 -17.77 13.49 8.87
N VAL A 110 -18.47 12.48 9.38
CA VAL A 110 -17.95 11.11 9.51
C VAL A 110 -17.64 10.54 8.13
N PHE A 111 -18.54 10.71 7.16
CA PHE A 111 -18.34 10.23 5.79
C PHE A 111 -17.12 10.88 5.13
N SER A 112 -16.90 12.19 5.29
CA SER A 112 -15.73 12.85 4.72
C SER A 112 -14.41 12.32 5.29
N LYS A 113 -14.36 11.99 6.57
CA LYS A 113 -13.19 11.38 7.22
C LYS A 113 -12.94 9.96 6.74
N PHE A 114 -13.99 9.19 6.59
CA PHE A 114 -13.92 7.84 6.05
C PHE A 114 -13.33 7.83 4.64
N VAL A 115 -13.80 8.71 3.76
CA VAL A 115 -13.25 8.83 2.40
C VAL A 115 -11.77 9.23 2.41
N VAL A 116 -11.37 10.16 3.29
CA VAL A 116 -9.95 10.56 3.44
C VAL A 116 -9.10 9.39 3.95
N ALA A 117 -9.59 8.61 4.91
CA ALA A 117 -8.88 7.44 5.42
C ALA A 117 -8.67 6.37 4.32
N ILE A 118 -9.70 6.09 3.51
CA ILE A 118 -9.59 5.20 2.34
C ILE A 118 -8.55 5.73 1.37
N PHE A 119 -8.57 7.01 1.05
CA PHE A 119 -7.59 7.61 0.14
C PHE A 119 -6.16 7.46 0.68
N CYS A 120 -5.92 7.71 1.96
CA CYS A 120 -4.62 7.50 2.60
C CYS A 120 -4.19 6.02 2.55
N ALA A 121 -5.13 5.09 2.71
CA ALA A 121 -4.87 3.66 2.58
C ALA A 121 -4.44 3.28 1.15
N TRP A 122 -5.10 3.82 0.13
CA TRP A 122 -4.73 3.59 -1.27
C TRP A 122 -3.34 4.16 -1.60
N VAL A 123 -3.03 5.36 -1.09
CA VAL A 123 -1.69 5.94 -1.22
C VAL A 123 -0.64 5.04 -0.58
N ALA A 124 -0.93 4.43 0.58
CA ALA A 124 -0.02 3.47 1.23
C ALA A 124 0.31 2.27 0.33
N VAL A 125 -0.70 1.68 -0.33
CA VAL A 125 -0.50 0.56 -1.28
C VAL A 125 0.37 1.00 -2.46
N VAL A 126 0.08 2.16 -3.04
CA VAL A 126 0.85 2.70 -4.18
C VAL A 126 2.31 2.95 -3.79
N ILE A 127 2.58 3.45 -2.58
CA ILE A 127 3.94 3.64 -2.08
C ILE A 127 4.70 2.31 -2.04
N VAL A 128 4.11 1.24 -1.51
CA VAL A 128 4.74 -0.10 -1.47
C VAL A 128 5.06 -0.59 -2.88
N VAL A 129 4.11 -0.47 -3.81
CA VAL A 129 4.30 -0.93 -5.19
C VAL A 129 5.39 -0.14 -5.91
N VAL A 130 5.33 1.20 -5.83
CA VAL A 130 6.30 2.07 -6.51
C VAL A 130 7.70 1.89 -5.93
N THR A 131 7.85 1.84 -4.60
CA THR A 131 9.15 1.61 -3.98
C THR A 131 9.71 0.23 -4.33
N ALA A 132 8.87 -0.81 -4.34
CA ALA A 132 9.28 -2.15 -4.73
C ALA A 132 9.69 -2.23 -6.22
N LEU A 133 8.97 -1.53 -7.13
CA LEU A 133 9.34 -1.44 -8.55
C LEU A 133 10.69 -0.74 -8.72
N VAL A 134 10.86 0.41 -8.09
CA VAL A 134 12.09 1.20 -8.21
C VAL A 134 13.29 0.41 -7.66
N VAL A 135 13.17 -0.12 -6.46
CA VAL A 135 14.26 -0.89 -5.84
C VAL A 135 14.53 -2.18 -6.59
N GLY A 136 13.46 -2.90 -6.98
CA GLY A 136 13.58 -4.13 -7.76
C GLY A 136 14.26 -3.91 -9.10
N SER A 137 13.92 -2.86 -9.82
CA SER A 137 14.55 -2.54 -11.11
C SER A 137 16.03 -2.15 -10.98
N ILE A 138 16.41 -1.53 -9.86
CA ILE A 138 17.81 -1.15 -9.60
C ILE A 138 18.64 -2.38 -9.20
N VAL A 139 18.10 -3.26 -8.35
CA VAL A 139 18.86 -4.40 -7.78
C VAL A 139 18.89 -5.60 -8.73
N PHE A 140 17.73 -5.95 -9.30
CA PHE A 140 17.58 -7.19 -10.10
C PHE A 140 17.45 -6.93 -11.61
N GLY A 141 17.43 -5.68 -12.04
CA GLY A 141 17.22 -5.33 -13.44
C GLY A 141 15.76 -5.48 -13.90
N THR A 142 15.53 -5.21 -15.19
CA THR A 142 14.19 -5.24 -15.81
C THR A 142 14.10 -6.27 -16.92
N ASP A 143 15.05 -7.20 -17.01
CA ASP A 143 15.10 -8.17 -18.08
C ASP A 143 13.89 -9.11 -18.02
N PRO A 144 13.21 -9.34 -19.17
CA PRO A 144 12.10 -10.27 -19.22
C PRO A 144 12.61 -11.69 -18.95
N ILE A 145 11.96 -12.39 -18.02
CA ILE A 145 12.35 -13.76 -17.70
C ILE A 145 11.97 -14.67 -18.87
N ALA A 146 12.95 -15.28 -19.50
CA ALA A 146 12.75 -16.46 -20.32
C ALA A 146 12.49 -17.65 -19.39
N PHE A 147 11.25 -17.89 -19.02
CA PHE A 147 10.89 -19.07 -18.23
C PHE A 147 11.03 -20.34 -19.07
N PRO A 148 11.94 -21.26 -18.70
CA PRO A 148 11.87 -22.63 -19.19
C PRO A 148 10.84 -23.42 -18.38
N LEU A 149 9.63 -22.90 -18.16
CA LEU A 149 8.59 -23.63 -17.48
C LEU A 149 7.48 -23.99 -18.46
N THR A 150 7.52 -25.24 -18.90
CA THR A 150 6.58 -25.97 -19.71
C THR A 150 5.13 -26.05 -19.18
N LEU A 151 4.79 -25.28 -18.14
CA LEU A 151 3.43 -25.25 -17.55
C LEU A 151 2.63 -24.00 -17.90
N PHE A 152 3.26 -22.95 -18.47
CA PHE A 152 2.55 -21.79 -18.97
C PHE A 152 3.06 -21.53 -20.40
N THR A 153 2.24 -21.84 -21.36
CA THR A 153 2.55 -21.89 -22.79
C THR A 153 2.89 -20.57 -23.46
N ASN A 154 2.94 -19.47 -22.74
CA ASN A 154 3.36 -18.16 -23.27
C ASN A 154 4.32 -17.52 -22.29
N GLY A 155 5.55 -17.20 -22.74
CA GLY A 155 6.47 -16.36 -21.99
C GLY A 155 5.75 -15.09 -21.56
N GLN A 156 5.71 -14.80 -20.26
CA GLN A 156 5.03 -13.60 -19.77
C GLN A 156 5.77 -12.37 -20.29
N SER A 157 5.09 -11.63 -21.14
CA SER A 157 5.54 -10.31 -21.57
C SER A 157 5.63 -9.38 -20.36
N THR A 158 6.54 -8.42 -20.40
CA THR A 158 6.60 -7.33 -19.41
C THR A 158 5.23 -6.67 -19.19
N GLY A 159 4.43 -6.58 -20.28
CA GLY A 159 3.05 -6.08 -20.22
C GLY A 159 2.12 -6.95 -19.39
N ASP A 160 2.23 -8.26 -19.46
CA ASP A 160 1.41 -9.18 -18.68
C ASP A 160 1.73 -9.09 -17.18
N ILE A 161 3.02 -8.96 -16.84
CA ILE A 161 3.47 -8.79 -15.46
C ILE A 161 2.92 -7.48 -14.88
N LEU A 162 3.02 -6.39 -15.63
CA LEU A 162 2.47 -5.10 -15.21
C LEU A 162 0.94 -5.12 -15.07
N TYR A 163 0.24 -5.81 -15.97
CA TYR A 163 -1.20 -5.99 -15.89
C TYR A 163 -1.59 -6.74 -14.61
N HIS A 164 -0.96 -7.87 -14.32
CA HIS A 164 -1.20 -8.63 -13.09
C HIS A 164 -0.86 -7.83 -11.83
N LEU A 165 0.17 -7.00 -11.87
CA LEU A 165 0.53 -6.10 -10.78
C LEU A 165 -0.56 -5.04 -10.56
N LEU A 166 -1.08 -4.43 -11.62
CA LEU A 166 -2.17 -3.46 -11.53
C LEU A 166 -3.44 -4.09 -10.95
N VAL A 167 -3.82 -5.28 -11.43
CA VAL A 167 -4.98 -6.01 -10.92
C VAL A 167 -4.80 -6.36 -9.44
N SER A 168 -3.61 -6.85 -9.05
CA SER A 168 -3.30 -7.17 -7.65
C SER A 168 -3.34 -5.93 -6.76
N THR A 169 -2.79 -4.81 -7.23
CA THR A 169 -2.82 -3.52 -6.52
C THR A 169 -4.24 -3.02 -6.32
N ALA A 170 -5.07 -3.11 -7.36
CA ALA A 170 -6.48 -2.73 -7.30
C ALA A 170 -7.27 -3.63 -6.33
N TYR A 171 -7.02 -4.94 -6.37
CA TYR A 171 -7.65 -5.89 -5.46
C TYR A 171 -7.29 -5.64 -3.99
N VAL A 172 -6.00 -5.45 -3.69
CA VAL A 172 -5.54 -5.12 -2.33
C VAL A 172 -6.12 -3.79 -1.87
N SER A 173 -6.14 -2.77 -2.72
CA SER A 173 -6.72 -1.46 -2.40
C SER A 173 -8.22 -1.56 -2.11
N TRP A 174 -8.93 -2.39 -2.86
CA TRP A 174 -10.36 -2.65 -2.64
C TRP A 174 -10.61 -3.40 -1.32
N SER A 175 -9.84 -4.45 -1.06
CA SER A 175 -9.99 -5.24 0.18
C SER A 175 -9.71 -4.41 1.44
N LEU A 176 -8.76 -3.47 1.39
CA LEU A 176 -8.44 -2.57 2.49
C LEU A 176 -9.53 -1.54 2.78
N THR A 177 -10.40 -1.23 1.82
CA THR A 177 -11.57 -0.37 2.10
C THR A 177 -12.50 -1.02 3.13
N GLY A 178 -12.61 -2.36 3.12
CA GLY A 178 -13.36 -3.11 4.12
C GLY A 178 -12.74 -3.07 5.53
N VAL A 179 -11.43 -2.83 5.66
CA VAL A 179 -10.76 -2.69 6.96
C VAL A 179 -11.01 -1.31 7.57
N VAL A 180 -11.21 -0.29 6.73
CA VAL A 180 -11.53 1.09 7.18
C VAL A 180 -12.99 1.21 7.59
N ALA A 181 -13.89 0.38 7.01
CA ALA A 181 -15.34 0.39 7.27
C ALA A 181 -15.70 -0.19 8.62
#